data_b1009555814aa97b2cd07621ee9f2c6b
#
_entry.id   b1009555814aa97b2cd07621ee9f2c6b
#
_cell.length_a   1.000
_cell.length_b   1.000
_cell.length_c   1.000
_cell.angle_alpha   90.00
_cell.angle_beta   90.00
_cell.angle_gamma   90.00
#
_symmetry.space_group_name_H-M   'P 1'
#
loop_
_entity.id
_entity.type
_entity.pdbx_description
1 polymer ?
#
loop_
_entity_poly.entity_id
_entity_poly.type
_entity_poly.pdbx_seq_one_letter_code
_entity_poly.pdbx_strand_id
1 'polypeptide(L)'
;MINRKEALVLAKKIQDNLKTIYGSNLKFVYLFGSYARDEANENSDIDIAVVLDGLVSRYKERERCSKIRARISLENNCVINLFFLEKKEFLAKEYALFRNIFEEGIIV
;
A
#
# COMPACT_ATOMS: atom_id res chain seq x y z
N MET A 1 8.84 14.25 11.49
CA MET A 1 7.98 13.89 10.34
C MET A 1 8.68 12.87 9.45
N ILE A 2 7.93 11.90 8.95
CA ILE A 2 8.46 10.91 8.02
C ILE A 2 8.67 11.55 6.66
N ASN A 3 9.80 11.31 6.03
CA ASN A 3 10.06 11.74 4.66
C ASN A 3 9.74 10.60 3.66
N ARG A 4 9.84 10.89 2.35
CA ARG A 4 9.51 9.90 1.31
C ARG A 4 10.39 8.64 1.38
N LYS A 5 11.67 8.81 1.66
CA LYS A 5 12.59 7.69 1.79
C LYS A 5 12.20 6.77 2.94
N GLU A 6 11.84 7.35 4.08
CA GLU A 6 11.37 6.60 5.24
C GLU A 6 10.02 5.91 4.96
N ALA A 7 9.13 6.59 4.23
CA ALA A 7 7.86 5.99 3.80
C ALA A 7 8.08 4.77 2.89
N LEU A 8 9.07 4.82 2.02
CA LEU A 8 9.45 3.67 1.17
C LEU A 8 9.99 2.51 1.99
N VAL A 9 10.78 2.79 3.04
CA VAL A 9 11.26 1.76 3.96
C VAL A 9 10.09 1.09 4.67
N LEU A 10 9.08 1.86 5.10
CA LEU A 10 7.88 1.31 5.74
C LEU A 10 7.05 0.48 4.76
N ALA A 11 6.91 0.96 3.53
CA ALA A 11 6.22 0.21 2.48
C ALA A 11 6.90 -1.13 2.21
N LYS A 12 8.23 -1.16 2.24
CA LYS A 12 9.00 -2.40 2.10
C LYS A 12 8.77 -3.36 3.27
N LYS A 13 8.69 -2.86 4.49
CA LYS A 13 8.35 -3.67 5.67
C LYS A 13 6.96 -4.28 5.53
N ILE A 14 5.99 -3.50 5.10
CA ILE A 14 4.63 -3.99 4.82
C ILE A 14 4.70 -5.10 3.77
N GLN A 15 5.37 -4.87 2.66
CA GLN A 15 5.52 -5.87 1.60
C GLN A 15 6.10 -7.18 2.14
N ASP A 16 7.17 -7.12 2.91
CA ASP A 16 7.82 -8.30 3.45
C ASP A 16 6.90 -9.11 4.36
N ASN A 17 6.10 -8.43 5.19
CA ASN A 17 5.10 -9.09 6.03
C ASN A 17 3.97 -9.70 5.19
N LEU A 18 3.50 -8.99 4.16
CA LEU A 18 2.41 -9.47 3.31
C LEU A 18 2.83 -10.68 2.46
N LYS A 19 4.10 -10.80 2.11
CA LYS A 19 4.62 -11.98 1.40
C LYS A 19 4.39 -13.26 2.18
N THR A 20 4.46 -13.21 3.51
CA THR A 20 4.21 -14.38 4.34
C THR A 20 2.75 -14.80 4.35
N ILE A 21 1.84 -13.86 4.11
CA ILE A 21 0.39 -14.11 4.08
C ILE A 21 -0.07 -14.56 2.69
N TYR A 22 0.37 -13.86 1.66
CA TYR A 22 -0.17 -14.03 0.30
C TYR A 22 0.72 -14.84 -0.64
N GLY A 23 2.00 -14.97 -0.32
CA GLY A 23 2.92 -15.70 -1.18
C GLY A 23 2.90 -15.18 -2.61
N SER A 24 2.76 -16.10 -3.58
CA SER A 24 2.76 -15.76 -5.01
C SER A 24 1.56 -14.95 -5.47
N ASN A 25 0.52 -14.82 -4.65
CA ASN A 25 -0.65 -14.00 -4.97
C ASN A 25 -0.39 -12.51 -4.75
N LEU A 26 0.66 -12.14 -4.03
CA LEU A 26 1.09 -10.74 -3.91
C LEU A 26 1.83 -10.35 -5.18
N LYS A 27 1.23 -9.48 -6.00
CA LYS A 27 1.80 -9.11 -7.30
C LYS A 27 2.59 -7.81 -7.26
N PHE A 28 1.99 -6.75 -6.73
CA PHE A 28 2.65 -5.45 -6.65
C PHE A 28 2.32 -4.76 -5.34
N VAL A 29 3.25 -3.96 -4.85
CA VAL A 29 3.03 -3.02 -3.75
C VAL A 29 3.53 -1.66 -4.23
N TYR A 30 2.69 -0.63 -4.10
CA TYR A 30 3.02 0.74 -4.48
C TYR A 30 2.87 1.67 -3.30
N LEU A 31 3.84 2.56 -3.13
CA LEU A 31 3.62 3.78 -2.36
C LEU A 31 2.94 4.78 -3.30
N PHE A 32 1.80 5.34 -2.89
CA PHE A 32 1.11 6.34 -3.71
C PHE A 32 0.60 7.50 -2.84
N GLY A 33 -0.16 8.40 -3.42
CA GLY A 33 -0.65 9.57 -2.70
C GLY A 33 0.43 10.62 -2.48
N SER A 34 0.27 11.43 -1.43
CA SER A 34 1.11 12.60 -1.20
C SER A 34 2.59 12.27 -1.01
N TYR A 35 2.93 11.16 -0.36
CA TYR A 35 4.32 10.76 -0.19
C TYR A 35 5.00 10.38 -1.52
N ALA A 36 4.26 9.74 -2.41
CA ALA A 36 4.81 9.40 -3.73
C ALA A 36 5.06 10.64 -4.58
N ARG A 37 4.19 11.65 -4.45
CA ARG A 37 4.31 12.93 -5.18
C ARG A 37 5.27 13.91 -4.52
N ASP A 38 5.86 13.54 -3.38
CA ASP A 38 6.72 14.40 -2.57
C ASP A 38 5.99 15.69 -2.10
N GLU A 39 4.71 15.54 -1.78
CA GLU A 39 3.83 16.62 -1.31
C GLU A 39 3.35 16.40 0.11
N ALA A 40 3.92 15.44 0.84
CA ALA A 40 3.48 15.09 2.18
C ALA A 40 3.82 16.18 3.19
N ASN A 41 2.95 16.30 4.20
CA ASN A 41 3.15 17.17 5.36
C ASN A 41 2.93 16.36 6.64
N GLU A 42 2.96 17.01 7.81
CA GLU A 42 2.83 16.36 9.11
C GLU A 42 1.54 15.56 9.30
N ASN A 43 0.48 15.95 8.58
CA ASN A 43 -0.83 15.32 8.69
C ASN A 43 -1.08 14.28 7.60
N SER A 44 -0.11 14.04 6.73
CA SER A 44 -0.27 13.09 5.62
C SER A 44 -0.20 11.65 6.10
N ASP A 45 -1.12 10.82 5.62
CA ASP A 45 -1.06 9.38 5.80
C ASP A 45 -0.14 8.75 4.75
N ILE A 46 0.37 7.58 5.06
CA ILE A 46 1.16 6.79 4.10
C ILE A 46 0.21 5.84 3.40
N ASP A 47 -0.03 6.07 2.12
CA ASP A 47 -0.96 5.29 1.31
C ASP A 47 -0.20 4.22 0.52
N ILE A 48 -0.57 2.97 0.77
CA ILE A 48 0.07 1.80 0.15
C ILE A 48 -0.99 0.99 -0.58
N ALA A 49 -0.77 0.78 -1.87
CA ALA A 49 -1.61 -0.08 -2.70
C ALA A 49 -1.02 -1.49 -2.72
N VAL A 50 -1.86 -2.46 -2.45
CA VAL A 50 -1.50 -3.89 -2.43
C VAL A 50 -2.28 -4.58 -3.54
N VAL A 51 -1.60 -4.99 -4.59
CA VAL A 51 -2.23 -5.65 -5.74
C VAL A 51 -2.11 -7.16 -5.59
N LEU A 52 -3.25 -7.80 -5.48
CA LEU A 52 -3.36 -9.24 -5.29
C LEU A 52 -3.97 -9.92 -6.51
N ASP A 53 -3.51 -11.12 -6.81
CA ASP A 53 -4.17 -12.00 -7.76
C ASP A 53 -5.21 -12.82 -7.01
N GLY A 54 -6.46 -12.80 -7.48
CA GLY A 54 -7.54 -13.55 -6.87
C GLY A 54 -8.20 -12.86 -5.67
N LEU A 55 -8.17 -11.53 -5.61
CA LEU A 55 -8.85 -10.79 -4.54
C LEU A 55 -10.36 -10.99 -4.64
N VAL A 56 -10.97 -11.48 -3.55
CA VAL A 56 -12.41 -11.72 -3.45
C VAL A 56 -13.10 -10.65 -2.60
N SER A 57 -12.53 -10.30 -1.45
CA SER A 57 -13.12 -9.34 -0.52
C SER A 57 -12.04 -8.42 0.06
N ARG A 58 -12.14 -7.13 -0.28
CA ARG A 58 -11.25 -6.09 0.27
C ARG A 58 -11.40 -5.99 1.78
N TYR A 59 -12.62 -6.11 2.28
CA TYR A 59 -12.89 -6.06 3.71
C TYR A 59 -12.13 -7.16 4.47
N LYS A 60 -12.21 -8.39 3.98
CA LYS A 60 -11.52 -9.52 4.62
C LYS A 60 -10.01 -9.35 4.63
N GLU A 61 -9.45 -8.83 3.55
CA GLU A 61 -8.00 -8.62 3.48
C GLU A 61 -7.57 -7.47 4.40
N ARG A 62 -8.34 -6.39 4.50
CA ARG A 62 -8.05 -5.32 5.46
C ARG A 62 -8.08 -5.85 6.88
N GLU A 63 -9.05 -6.68 7.23
CA GLU A 63 -9.11 -7.30 8.56
C GLU A 63 -7.92 -8.22 8.80
N ARG A 64 -7.59 -9.05 7.81
CA ARG A 64 -6.46 -9.98 7.91
C ARG A 64 -5.15 -9.26 8.19
N CYS A 65 -4.94 -8.09 7.61
CA CYS A 65 -3.72 -7.32 7.72
C CYS A 65 -3.76 -6.23 8.80
N SER A 66 -4.87 -6.09 9.51
CA SER A 66 -5.07 -4.97 10.44
C SER A 66 -4.05 -4.93 11.58
N LYS A 67 -3.66 -6.08 12.13
CA LYS A 67 -2.67 -6.13 13.21
C LYS A 67 -1.28 -5.73 12.74
N ILE A 68 -0.88 -6.21 11.57
CA ILE A 68 0.42 -5.86 10.96
C ILE A 68 0.46 -4.36 10.69
N ARG A 69 -0.57 -3.83 10.06
CA ARG A 69 -0.68 -2.40 9.74
C ARG A 69 -0.62 -1.55 11.01
N ALA A 70 -1.43 -1.90 12.01
CA ALA A 70 -1.48 -1.16 13.27
C ALA A 70 -0.14 -1.17 14.00
N ARG A 71 0.51 -2.33 14.07
CA ARG A 71 1.81 -2.47 14.72
C ARG A 71 2.86 -1.57 14.07
N ILE A 72 2.98 -1.63 12.75
CA ILE A 72 3.98 -0.83 12.04
C ILE A 72 3.66 0.66 12.13
N SER A 73 2.38 1.03 12.07
CA SER A 73 1.95 2.41 12.26
C SER A 73 2.35 2.95 13.64
N LEU A 74 2.06 2.18 14.69
CA LEU A 74 2.37 2.59 16.07
C LEU A 74 3.88 2.66 16.33
N GLU A 75 4.64 1.69 15.85
CA GLU A 75 6.09 1.66 16.03
C GLU A 75 6.79 2.85 15.37
N ASN A 76 6.18 3.42 14.33
CA ASN A 76 6.77 4.50 13.54
C ASN A 76 6.05 5.83 13.68
N ASN A 77 5.09 5.92 14.61
CA ASN A 77 4.32 7.14 14.90
C ASN A 77 3.73 7.78 13.64
N CYS A 78 3.04 6.96 12.85
CA CYS A 78 2.42 7.39 11.59
C CYS A 78 1.11 6.65 11.36
N VAL A 79 0.36 7.06 10.34
CA VAL A 79 -0.84 6.36 9.89
C VAL A 79 -0.57 5.73 8.53
N ILE A 80 -0.74 4.42 8.45
CA ILE A 80 -0.59 3.67 7.20
C ILE A 80 -1.97 3.20 6.77
N ASN A 81 -2.32 3.48 5.52
CA ASN A 81 -3.54 2.99 4.88
C ASN A 81 -3.18 1.95 3.84
N LEU A 82 -3.84 0.80 3.89
CA LEU A 82 -3.68 -0.27 2.89
C LEU A 82 -4.90 -0.31 1.99
N PHE A 83 -4.66 -0.26 0.68
CA PHE A 83 -5.68 -0.34 -0.36
C PHE A 83 -5.46 -1.63 -1.14
N PHE A 84 -6.39 -2.56 -1.03
CA PHE A 84 -6.29 -3.85 -1.72
C PHE A 84 -6.97 -3.78 -3.06
N LEU A 85 -6.24 -4.16 -4.11
CA LEU A 85 -6.69 -4.07 -5.50
C LEU A 85 -6.56 -5.45 -6.17
N GLU A 86 -7.54 -5.80 -7.00
CA GLU A 86 -7.46 -6.99 -7.82
C GLU A 86 -6.56 -6.73 -9.03
N LYS A 87 -5.64 -7.62 -9.29
CA LYS A 87 -4.63 -7.49 -10.35
C LYS A 87 -5.24 -7.16 -11.72
N LYS A 88 -6.28 -7.89 -12.13
CA LYS A 88 -6.90 -7.68 -13.45
C LYS A 88 -7.53 -6.30 -13.57
N GLU A 89 -8.26 -5.88 -12.54
CA GLU A 89 -8.89 -4.55 -12.51
C GLU A 89 -7.83 -3.45 -12.52
N PHE A 90 -6.77 -3.62 -11.73
CA PHE A 90 -5.68 -2.66 -11.66
C PHE A 90 -4.97 -2.49 -13.01
N LEU A 91 -4.63 -3.61 -13.66
CA LEU A 91 -3.94 -3.59 -14.95
C LEU A 91 -4.83 -3.06 -16.08
N ALA A 92 -6.15 -3.23 -15.98
CA ALA A 92 -7.10 -2.68 -16.94
C ALA A 92 -7.22 -1.16 -16.86
N LYS A 93 -6.82 -0.55 -15.73
CA LYS A 93 -6.80 0.90 -15.51
C LYS A 93 -8.17 1.56 -15.74
N GLU A 94 -9.25 0.86 -15.39
CA GLU A 94 -10.62 1.34 -15.63
C GLU A 94 -10.97 2.56 -14.79
N TYR A 95 -10.44 2.66 -13.57
CA TYR A 95 -10.74 3.74 -12.64
C TYR A 95 -9.59 4.72 -12.55
N ALA A 96 -9.92 6.00 -12.34
CA ALA A 96 -8.92 7.06 -12.19
C ALA A 96 -7.90 6.75 -11.10
N LEU A 97 -8.35 6.17 -9.97
CA LEU A 97 -7.45 5.76 -8.89
C LEU A 97 -6.37 4.79 -9.39
N PHE A 98 -6.76 3.80 -10.18
CA PHE A 98 -5.81 2.79 -10.68
C PHE A 98 -4.80 3.41 -11.65
N ARG A 99 -5.27 4.31 -12.53
CA ARG A 99 -4.38 5.06 -13.42
C ARG A 99 -3.39 5.92 -12.65
N ASN A 100 -3.87 6.61 -11.61
CA ASN A 100 -3.02 7.47 -10.77
C ASN A 100 -1.96 6.66 -10.03
N ILE A 101 -2.32 5.52 -9.47
CA ILE A 101 -1.35 4.65 -8.79
C ILE A 101 -0.29 4.15 -9.78
N PHE A 102 -0.71 3.74 -10.96
CA PHE A 102 0.20 3.23 -11.98
C PHE A 102 1.18 4.30 -12.48
N GLU A 103 0.70 5.54 -12.68
CA GLU A 103 1.50 6.64 -13.23
C GLU A 103 2.37 7.34 -12.18
N GLU A 104 1.83 7.58 -10.99
CA GLU A 104 2.48 8.38 -9.95
C GLU A 104 3.05 7.56 -8.81
N GLY A 105 2.57 6.33 -8.64
CA GLY A 105 3.00 5.46 -7.55
C GLY A 105 4.44 4.99 -7.74
N ILE A 106 5.08 4.69 -6.62
CA ILE A 106 6.43 4.14 -6.59
C ILE A 106 6.32 2.67 -6.24
N ILE A 107 6.74 1.82 -7.15
CA ILE A 107 6.74 0.38 -6.90
C ILE A 107 7.82 0.02 -5.86
N VAL A 108 7.44 -0.85 -4.97
CA VAL A 108 8.31 -1.26 -3.85
C VAL A 108 9.01 -2.58 -4.16
#